data_0f25b7e32271ac071dfd5c9d63916a56
#
_entry.id   0f25b7e32271ac071dfd5c9d63916a56
#
_cell.length_a   1.000
_cell.length_b   1.000
_cell.length_c   1.000
_cell.angle_alpha   90.00
_cell.angle_beta   90.00
_cell.angle_gamma   90.00
#
_symmetry.space_group_name_H-M   'P 1'
#
loop_
_entity.id
_entity.type
_entity.pdbx_description
1 polymer ?
#
loop_
_entity_poly.entity_id
_entity_poly.type
_entity_poly.pdbx_seq_one_letter_code
_entity_poly.pdbx_strand_id
1 'polypeptide(L)' 'MASNTRGRIKERFEGIHKNFDWVLEHCSQCLTLIADKNPAMKKAVESLGECAKTLDDIAQDIYSRI' A
#
# COMPACT_ATOMS: atom_id res chain seq x y z
N MET A 1 18.65 -23.39 0.73
CA MET A 1 19.34 -22.66 1.79
C MET A 1 18.38 -21.77 2.53
N ALA A 2 18.30 -21.92 3.82
CA ALA A 2 17.38 -21.14 4.65
C ALA A 2 17.65 -19.63 4.54
N SER A 3 18.94 -19.23 4.49
CA SER A 3 19.34 -17.84 4.37
C SER A 3 18.88 -17.22 3.05
N ASN A 4 18.94 -17.97 1.95
CA ASN A 4 18.46 -17.48 0.66
C ASN A 4 16.94 -17.32 0.62
N THR A 5 16.23 -18.25 1.26
CA THR A 5 14.78 -18.17 1.36
C THR A 5 14.36 -16.92 2.12
N ARG A 6 15.01 -16.66 3.25
CA ARG A 6 14.73 -15.46 4.04
C ARG A 6 15.01 -14.19 3.25
N GLY A 7 16.12 -14.13 2.53
CA GLY A 7 16.46 -12.98 1.69
C GLY A 7 15.47 -12.76 0.57
N ARG A 8 14.99 -13.84 -0.05
CA ARG A 8 13.98 -13.77 -1.11
C ARG A 8 12.65 -13.25 -0.58
N ILE A 9 12.25 -13.69 0.61
CA ILE A 9 11.02 -13.22 1.24
C ILE A 9 11.14 -11.72 1.51
N LYS A 10 12.26 -11.28 2.06
CA LYS A 10 12.50 -9.85 2.30
C LYS A 10 12.40 -9.03 1.02
N GLU A 11 12.99 -9.49 -0.07
CA GLU A 11 12.90 -8.81 -1.37
C GLU A 11 11.45 -8.67 -1.83
N ARG A 12 10.65 -9.73 -1.63
CA ARG A 12 9.23 -9.68 -2.02
C ARG A 12 8.46 -8.68 -1.19
N PHE A 13 8.75 -8.59 0.10
CA PHE A 13 8.09 -7.59 0.97
C PHE A 13 8.53 -6.16 0.64
N GLU A 14 9.76 -5.97 0.22
CA GLU A 14 10.21 -4.67 -0.29
C GLU A 14 9.41 -4.27 -1.53
N GLY A 15 9.15 -5.23 -2.41
CA GLY A 15 8.29 -5.01 -3.58
C GLY A 15 6.85 -4.72 -3.22
N ILE A 16 6.32 -5.42 -2.22
CA ILE A 16 4.97 -5.17 -1.71
C ILE A 16 4.86 -3.73 -1.20
N HIS A 17 5.80 -3.29 -0.39
CA HIS A 17 5.81 -1.92 0.13
C HIS A 17 5.83 -0.89 -1.00
N LYS A 18 6.68 -1.11 -1.98
CA LYS A 18 6.77 -0.23 -3.15
C LYS A 18 5.45 -0.15 -3.91
N ASN A 19 4.79 -1.29 -4.08
CA ASN A 19 3.51 -1.35 -4.76
C ASN A 19 2.42 -0.61 -3.98
N PHE A 20 2.43 -0.71 -2.65
CA PHE A 20 1.49 0.05 -1.83
C PHE A 20 1.73 1.54 -1.90
N ASP A 21 2.98 1.97 -1.96
CA ASP A 21 3.31 3.39 -2.17
C ASP A 21 2.72 3.89 -3.49
N TRP A 22 2.80 3.09 -4.54
CA TRP A 22 2.20 3.42 -5.83
C TRP A 22 0.68 3.49 -5.77
N VAL A 23 0.06 2.54 -5.06
CA VAL A 23 -1.39 2.55 -4.85
C VAL A 23 -1.82 3.84 -4.15
N LEU A 24 -1.11 4.23 -3.08
CA LEU A 24 -1.40 5.45 -2.35
C LEU A 24 -1.22 6.70 -3.21
N GLU A 25 -0.19 6.73 -4.04
CA GLU A 25 0.05 7.80 -5.00
C GLU A 25 -1.12 7.93 -5.98
N HIS A 26 -1.57 6.81 -6.53
CA HIS A 26 -2.71 6.80 -7.44
C HIS A 26 -4.00 7.25 -6.75
N CYS A 27 -4.23 6.83 -5.51
CA CYS A 27 -5.37 7.27 -4.73
C CYS A 27 -5.34 8.79 -4.53
N SER A 28 -4.18 9.33 -4.21
CA SER A 28 -4.00 10.78 -4.03
C SER A 28 -4.33 11.54 -5.30
N GLN A 29 -3.86 11.05 -6.45
CA GLN A 29 -4.15 11.65 -7.75
C GLN A 29 -5.65 11.58 -8.07
N CYS A 30 -6.29 10.45 -7.77
CA CYS A 30 -7.73 10.30 -7.94
C CYS A 30 -8.49 11.33 -7.11
N LEU A 31 -8.09 11.53 -5.86
CA LEU A 31 -8.75 12.51 -4.99
C LEU A 31 -8.62 13.91 -5.54
N THR A 32 -7.48 14.26 -6.10
CA THR A 32 -7.26 15.56 -6.74
C THR A 32 -8.19 15.74 -7.94
N LEU A 33 -8.35 14.70 -8.76
CA LEU A 33 -9.20 14.75 -9.95
C LEU A 33 -10.67 14.79 -9.60
N ILE A 34 -11.09 14.07 -8.57
CA ILE A 34 -12.47 14.06 -8.12
C ILE A 34 -12.86 15.41 -7.50
N ALA A 35 -11.96 15.96 -6.67
CA ALA A 35 -12.17 17.22 -5.94
C ALA A 35 -13.53 17.17 -5.22
N ASP A 36 -14.43 18.12 -5.51
CA ASP A 36 -15.76 18.18 -4.88
C ASP A 36 -16.87 17.68 -5.79
N LYS A 37 -16.52 17.12 -6.95
CA LYS A 37 -17.50 16.76 -7.97
C LYS A 37 -18.32 15.52 -7.62
N ASN A 38 -17.77 14.62 -6.82
CA ASN A 38 -18.45 13.38 -6.47
C ASN A 38 -18.08 12.97 -5.03
N PRO A 39 -18.83 13.47 -4.03
CA PRO A 39 -18.51 13.20 -2.62
C PRO A 39 -18.52 11.71 -2.27
N ALA A 40 -19.42 10.93 -2.87
CA ALA A 40 -19.50 9.49 -2.59
C ALA A 40 -18.24 8.76 -3.09
N MET A 41 -17.81 9.10 -4.30
CA MET A 41 -16.58 8.51 -4.87
C MET A 41 -15.36 8.96 -4.09
N LYS A 42 -15.31 10.23 -3.68
CA LYS A 42 -14.23 10.76 -2.85
C LYS A 42 -14.08 9.93 -1.57
N LYS A 43 -15.19 9.69 -0.88
CA LYS A 43 -15.20 8.89 0.35
C LYS A 43 -14.71 7.47 0.10
N ALA A 44 -15.16 6.86 -1.00
CA ALA A 44 -14.75 5.52 -1.36
C ALA A 44 -13.24 5.43 -1.62
N VAL A 45 -12.67 6.40 -2.32
CA VAL A 45 -11.24 6.44 -2.61
C VAL A 45 -10.43 6.69 -1.33
N GLU A 46 -10.91 7.56 -0.45
CA GLU A 46 -10.29 7.77 0.86
C GLU A 46 -10.24 6.47 1.67
N SER A 47 -11.32 5.72 1.69
CA SER A 47 -11.38 4.42 2.36
C SER A 47 -10.42 3.42 1.75
N LEU A 48 -10.33 3.40 0.43
CA LEU A 48 -9.38 2.53 -0.28
C LEU A 48 -7.94 2.86 0.12
N GLY A 49 -7.59 4.14 0.17
CA GLY A 49 -6.26 4.58 0.59
C GLY A 49 -5.95 4.18 2.02
N GLU A 50 -6.90 4.32 2.94
CA GLU A 50 -6.73 3.91 4.33
C GLU A 50 -6.52 2.40 4.46
N CYS A 51 -7.28 1.62 3.69
CA CYS A 51 -7.10 0.17 3.65
C CYS A 51 -5.72 -0.22 3.13
N ALA A 52 -5.28 0.42 2.06
CA ALA A 52 -3.96 0.17 1.49
C ALA A 52 -2.86 0.48 2.51
N LYS A 53 -2.98 1.57 3.24
CA LYS A 53 -2.02 1.94 4.29
C LYS A 53 -2.00 0.89 5.40
N THR A 54 -3.17 0.43 5.83
CA THR A 54 -3.27 -0.61 6.85
C THR A 54 -2.60 -1.90 6.38
N LEU A 55 -2.83 -2.30 5.13
CA LEU A 55 -2.21 -3.49 4.56
C LEU A 55 -0.70 -3.35 4.50
N ASP A 56 -0.20 -2.18 4.13
CA ASP A 56 1.24 -1.92 4.11
C ASP A 56 1.83 -1.99 5.52
N ASP A 57 1.14 -1.45 6.52
CA ASP A 57 1.58 -1.51 7.91
C ASP A 57 1.71 -2.97 8.38
N ILE A 58 0.76 -3.83 8.00
CA ILE A 58 0.83 -5.26 8.29
C ILE A 58 2.04 -5.88 7.60
N ALA A 59 2.26 -5.55 6.33
CA ALA A 59 3.39 -6.07 5.57
C ALA A 59 4.73 -5.62 6.20
N GLN A 60 4.82 -4.37 6.65
CA GLN A 60 6.03 -3.86 7.30
C GLN A 60 6.27 -4.55 8.64
N ASP A 61 5.21 -4.86 9.38
CA ASP A 61 5.32 -5.62 10.62
C ASP A 61 5.91 -7.01 10.36
N ILE A 62 5.41 -7.69 9.33
CA ILE A 62 5.94 -9.00 8.94
C ILE A 62 7.42 -8.87 8.52
N TYR A 63 7.72 -7.86 7.71
CA TYR A 63 9.10 -7.62 7.26
C TYR A 63 10.05 -7.44 8.45
N SER A 64 9.62 -6.74 9.47
CA SER A 64 10.45 -6.50 10.66
C SER A 64 10.74 -7.77 11.45
N ARG A 65 9.95 -8.82 11.25
CA ARG A 65 10.13 -10.12 11.92
C ARG A 65 10.97 -11.10 11.12
N ILE A 66 11.26 -10.80 9.90
CA ILE A 66 12.12 -11.60 9.05
C ILE A 66 13.56 -11.17 9.26
#